data_523cc5f8f47a161c5fbc6eac01c1a3d1
#
_entry.id   523cc5f8f47a161c5fbc6eac01c1a3d1
#
_cell.length_a   1.000
_cell.length_b   1.000
_cell.length_c   1.000
_cell.angle_alpha   90.00
_cell.angle_beta   90.00
_cell.angle_gamma   90.00
#
_symmetry.space_group_name_H-M   'P 1'
#
loop_
_entity.id
_entity.type
_entity.pdbx_description
1 polymer ?
#
loop_
_entity_poly.entity_id
_entity_poly.type
_entity_poly.pdbx_seq_one_letter_code
_entity_poly.pdbx_strand_id
1 'polypeptide(L)'
;MDKKIRMFIICYVFSLIISCKNYASNKDLKSLEQFSESSDSKLSKSEQELKKQVKGFLDILETKDLSNLDEQDTKEIEKTIKDLKNTIDKSNSKKTLIGTYLEYEKTVKEIRARLKDKKELEGSLKELKDSLKNKKEERKKALQEAKKKFEEYKGQVGSAGGVTQGQQAGNQGQVGRQAFKDIQELGLSVSYSASAGTNTGDMSSGVITDALKQIDEELKIIREEAQNLEKKK
;
A
#
# COMPACT_ATOMS: atom_id res chain seq x y z
N MET A 1 8.83 0.29 -39.36
CA MET A 1 7.50 0.42 -38.78
C MET A 1 7.35 1.80 -38.16
N ASP A 2 6.40 2.61 -38.63
CA ASP A 2 6.32 4.05 -38.37
C ASP A 2 5.99 4.32 -36.87
N LYS A 3 6.64 5.35 -36.27
CA LYS A 3 6.39 5.78 -34.87
C LYS A 3 4.89 6.07 -34.61
N LYS A 4 4.17 6.55 -35.63
CA LYS A 4 2.72 6.81 -35.57
C LYS A 4 1.90 5.52 -35.43
N ILE A 5 2.30 4.44 -36.08
CA ILE A 5 1.60 3.13 -35.98
C ILE A 5 1.80 2.52 -34.60
N ARG A 6 2.99 2.67 -33.99
CA ARG A 6 3.26 2.22 -32.61
C ARG A 6 2.39 2.96 -31.58
N MET A 7 2.23 4.27 -31.77
CA MET A 7 1.40 5.09 -30.87
C MET A 7 -0.10 4.72 -30.97
N PHE A 8 -0.61 4.39 -32.14
CA PHE A 8 -1.99 3.91 -32.33
C PHE A 8 -2.21 2.53 -31.72
N ILE A 9 -1.25 1.62 -31.81
CA ILE A 9 -1.34 0.29 -31.22
C ILE A 9 -1.35 0.39 -29.68
N ILE A 10 -0.53 1.26 -29.08
CA ILE A 10 -0.50 1.49 -27.63
C ILE A 10 -1.83 2.07 -27.16
N CYS A 11 -2.40 3.07 -27.85
CA CYS A 11 -3.71 3.61 -27.52
C CYS A 11 -4.83 2.56 -27.66
N TYR A 12 -4.76 1.67 -28.66
CA TYR A 12 -5.77 0.64 -28.87
C TYR A 12 -5.71 -0.46 -27.79
N VAL A 13 -4.51 -0.86 -27.36
CA VAL A 13 -4.30 -1.81 -26.27
C VAL A 13 -4.79 -1.23 -24.94
N PHE A 14 -4.54 0.06 -24.67
CA PHE A 14 -5.08 0.74 -23.50
C PHE A 14 -6.61 0.83 -23.52
N SER A 15 -7.21 1.09 -24.68
CA SER A 15 -8.67 1.13 -24.84
C SER A 15 -9.30 -0.24 -24.63
N LEU A 16 -8.64 -1.33 -25.05
CA LEU A 16 -9.13 -2.70 -24.85
C LEU A 16 -9.02 -3.14 -23.38
N ILE A 17 -7.98 -2.72 -22.67
CA ILE A 17 -7.82 -3.00 -21.24
C ILE A 17 -8.91 -2.28 -20.43
N ILE A 18 -9.29 -1.07 -20.82
CA ILE A 18 -10.37 -0.31 -20.18
C ILE A 18 -11.76 -0.91 -20.52
N SER A 19 -11.96 -1.44 -21.75
CA SER A 19 -13.21 -2.07 -22.14
C SER A 19 -13.44 -3.44 -21.50
N CYS A 20 -12.39 -4.22 -21.22
CA CYS A 20 -12.53 -5.52 -20.55
C CYS A 20 -12.85 -5.38 -19.05
N LYS A 21 -12.71 -4.20 -18.43
CA LYS A 21 -13.08 -3.94 -17.04
C LYS A 21 -14.59 -3.89 -16.80
N ASN A 22 -15.42 -3.80 -17.82
CA ASN A 22 -16.86 -3.62 -17.67
C ASN A 22 -17.70 -4.92 -17.70
N TYR A 23 -17.08 -6.10 -17.75
CA TYR A 23 -17.84 -7.37 -17.83
C TYR A 23 -17.42 -8.44 -16.82
N ALA A 24 -16.92 -8.04 -15.66
CA ALA A 24 -16.84 -8.91 -14.50
C ALA A 24 -17.51 -8.21 -13.33
N SER A 25 -18.76 -8.60 -13.10
CA SER A 25 -19.54 -8.25 -11.92
C SER A 25 -18.80 -8.77 -10.68
N ASN A 26 -17.95 -7.93 -10.06
CA ASN A 26 -17.44 -8.17 -8.72
C ASN A 26 -17.50 -6.87 -7.92
N LYS A 27 -18.45 -6.82 -7.01
CA LYS A 27 -18.62 -5.75 -6.03
C LYS A 27 -17.36 -5.51 -5.18
N ASP A 28 -16.43 -6.47 -5.16
CA ASP A 28 -15.24 -6.42 -4.31
C ASP A 28 -14.07 -5.64 -4.94
N LEU A 29 -14.05 -5.47 -6.28
CA LEU A 29 -12.97 -4.71 -6.94
C LEU A 29 -13.15 -3.19 -6.84
N LYS A 30 -14.39 -2.70 -6.70
CA LYS A 30 -14.65 -1.26 -6.54
C LYS A 30 -14.09 -0.68 -5.25
N SER A 31 -13.94 -1.50 -4.22
CA SER A 31 -13.36 -1.07 -2.94
C SER A 31 -11.84 -0.80 -3.07
N LEU A 32 -11.13 -1.57 -3.89
CA LEU A 32 -9.69 -1.37 -4.10
C LEU A 32 -9.38 -0.15 -5.00
N GLU A 33 -10.16 0.10 -6.03
CA GLU A 33 -9.97 1.28 -6.90
C GLU A 33 -10.30 2.59 -6.17
N GLN A 34 -11.32 2.59 -5.31
CA GLN A 34 -11.70 3.77 -4.52
C GLN A 34 -10.68 4.08 -3.42
N PHE A 35 -9.93 3.06 -2.95
CA PHE A 35 -8.83 3.23 -1.99
C PHE A 35 -7.57 3.80 -2.67
N SER A 36 -7.32 3.47 -3.94
CA SER A 36 -6.17 3.94 -4.73
C SER A 36 -6.30 5.41 -5.14
N GLU A 37 -7.48 5.87 -5.59
CA GLU A 37 -7.65 7.25 -6.07
C GLU A 37 -7.67 8.31 -4.96
N SER A 38 -8.09 7.95 -3.72
CA SER A 38 -8.10 8.90 -2.60
C SER A 38 -6.76 8.99 -1.87
N SER A 39 -5.80 8.10 -2.13
CA SER A 39 -4.53 8.02 -1.39
C SER A 39 -3.39 8.85 -1.99
N ASP A 40 -3.46 9.25 -3.26
CA ASP A 40 -2.37 10.01 -3.92
C ASP A 40 -2.11 11.39 -3.27
N SER A 41 -3.09 12.02 -2.67
CA SER A 41 -2.93 13.30 -1.96
C SER A 41 -2.37 13.17 -0.53
N LYS A 42 -2.26 11.95 0.00
CA LYS A 42 -1.82 11.65 1.38
C LYS A 42 -0.52 10.86 1.48
N LEU A 43 0.07 10.47 0.34
CA LEU A 43 1.35 9.77 0.32
C LEU A 43 2.45 10.63 0.93
N SER A 44 3.28 10.03 1.76
CA SER A 44 4.49 10.67 2.26
C SER A 44 5.45 11.00 1.12
N LYS A 45 6.34 11.98 1.29
CA LYS A 45 7.33 12.34 0.26
C LYS A 45 8.16 11.12 -0.20
N SER A 46 8.48 10.20 0.72
CA SER A 46 9.22 8.97 0.42
C SER A 46 8.42 7.99 -0.44
N GLU A 47 7.10 7.90 -0.24
CA GLU A 47 6.24 7.05 -1.05
C GLU A 47 6.03 7.61 -2.46
N GLN A 48 5.88 8.94 -2.58
CA GLN A 48 5.81 9.61 -3.88
C GLN A 48 7.11 9.43 -4.67
N GLU A 49 8.26 9.54 -4.01
CA GLU A 49 9.57 9.32 -4.62
C GLU A 49 9.72 7.86 -5.09
N LEU A 50 9.32 6.88 -4.26
CA LEU A 50 9.38 5.48 -4.63
C LEU A 50 8.45 5.18 -5.82
N LYS A 51 7.23 5.73 -5.85
CA LYS A 51 6.29 5.58 -6.98
C LYS A 51 6.89 6.13 -8.27
N LYS A 52 7.56 7.28 -8.20
CA LYS A 52 8.24 7.91 -9.33
C LYS A 52 9.43 7.06 -9.82
N GLN A 53 10.25 6.54 -8.92
CA GLN A 53 11.38 5.67 -9.27
C GLN A 53 10.93 4.38 -9.92
N VAL A 54 9.88 3.74 -9.38
CA VAL A 54 9.29 2.52 -9.94
C VAL A 54 8.78 2.74 -11.36
N LYS A 55 8.06 3.85 -11.60
CA LYS A 55 7.56 4.20 -12.93
C LYS A 55 8.72 4.52 -13.87
N GLY A 56 9.69 5.33 -13.45
CA GLY A 56 10.87 5.68 -14.26
C GLY A 56 11.68 4.44 -14.64
N PHE A 57 11.73 3.42 -13.79
CA PHE A 57 12.41 2.18 -14.15
C PHE A 57 11.67 1.39 -15.24
N LEU A 58 10.35 1.32 -15.19
CA LEU A 58 9.58 0.70 -16.29
C LEU A 58 9.77 1.44 -17.61
N ASP A 59 9.79 2.78 -17.56
CA ASP A 59 10.04 3.61 -18.76
C ASP A 59 11.43 3.33 -19.35
N ILE A 60 12.46 3.15 -18.51
CA ILE A 60 13.81 2.75 -18.96
C ILE A 60 13.75 1.39 -19.67
N LEU A 61 13.06 0.39 -19.09
CA LEU A 61 12.96 -0.94 -19.69
C LEU A 61 12.14 -0.94 -21.01
N GLU A 62 11.27 0.06 -21.22
CA GLU A 62 10.52 0.20 -22.47
C GLU A 62 11.37 0.82 -23.61
N THR A 63 12.37 1.62 -23.26
CA THR A 63 13.21 2.30 -24.23
C THR A 63 14.42 1.49 -24.70
N LYS A 64 14.83 0.47 -23.91
CA LYS A 64 15.99 -0.38 -24.21
C LYS A 64 15.60 -1.63 -24.99
N ASP A 65 16.48 -2.08 -25.89
CA ASP A 65 16.37 -3.40 -26.52
C ASP A 65 16.85 -4.48 -25.54
N LEU A 66 15.91 -5.04 -24.79
CA LEU A 66 16.19 -6.07 -23.77
C LEU A 66 16.73 -7.38 -24.36
N SER A 67 16.62 -7.59 -25.70
CA SER A 67 17.20 -8.78 -26.35
C SER A 67 18.71 -8.65 -26.55
N ASN A 68 19.21 -7.41 -26.63
CA ASN A 68 20.61 -7.13 -26.93
C ASN A 68 21.18 -6.05 -25.98
N LEU A 69 21.14 -6.32 -24.67
CA LEU A 69 21.74 -5.44 -23.66
C LEU A 69 23.28 -5.59 -23.70
N ASP A 70 23.95 -4.45 -23.78
CA ASP A 70 25.39 -4.42 -23.59
C ASP A 70 25.79 -4.45 -22.08
N GLU A 71 27.09 -4.48 -21.82
CA GLU A 71 27.58 -4.49 -20.43
C GLU A 71 27.23 -3.23 -19.65
N GLN A 72 27.19 -2.07 -20.32
CA GLN A 72 26.86 -0.79 -19.72
C GLN A 72 25.36 -0.72 -19.39
N ASP A 73 24.49 -1.18 -20.30
CA ASP A 73 23.06 -1.27 -20.08
C ASP A 73 22.73 -2.19 -18.90
N THR A 74 23.40 -3.35 -18.83
CA THR A 74 23.24 -4.31 -17.72
C THR A 74 23.63 -3.68 -16.38
N LYS A 75 24.75 -2.95 -16.30
CA LYS A 75 25.19 -2.25 -15.09
C LYS A 75 24.23 -1.13 -14.68
N GLU A 76 23.68 -0.38 -15.65
CA GLU A 76 22.69 0.67 -15.38
C GLU A 76 21.39 0.09 -14.81
N ILE A 77 20.88 -0.99 -15.41
CA ILE A 77 19.70 -1.71 -14.93
C ILE A 77 19.94 -2.26 -13.53
N GLU A 78 21.08 -2.90 -13.28
CA GLU A 78 21.43 -3.44 -11.96
C GLU A 78 21.50 -2.34 -10.89
N LYS A 79 22.11 -1.20 -11.21
CA LYS A 79 22.13 -0.03 -10.34
C LYS A 79 20.72 0.44 -10.01
N THR A 80 19.85 0.55 -11.01
CA THR A 80 18.45 0.99 -10.82
C THR A 80 17.68 0.01 -9.91
N ILE A 81 17.89 -1.31 -10.05
CA ILE A 81 17.31 -2.33 -9.17
C ILE A 81 17.79 -2.13 -7.73
N LYS A 82 19.09 -1.89 -7.53
CA LYS A 82 19.68 -1.65 -6.20
C LYS A 82 19.15 -0.35 -5.58
N ASP A 83 19.01 0.72 -6.35
CA ASP A 83 18.48 2.00 -5.89
C ASP A 83 17.00 1.86 -5.46
N LEU A 84 16.20 1.13 -6.24
CA LEU A 84 14.81 0.82 -5.92
C LEU A 84 14.71 -0.01 -4.63
N LYS A 85 15.55 -1.04 -4.49
CA LYS A 85 15.65 -1.84 -3.26
C LYS A 85 15.98 -0.95 -2.05
N ASN A 86 17.00 -0.10 -2.16
CA ASN A 86 17.40 0.80 -1.09
C ASN A 86 16.26 1.75 -0.67
N THR A 87 15.47 2.22 -1.63
CA THR A 87 14.32 3.08 -1.35
C THR A 87 13.21 2.31 -0.62
N ILE A 88 12.95 1.07 -1.02
CA ILE A 88 12.01 0.18 -0.32
C ILE A 88 12.50 -0.09 1.11
N ASP A 89 13.78 -0.42 1.29
CA ASP A 89 14.36 -0.70 2.62
C ASP A 89 14.27 0.49 3.56
N LYS A 90 14.38 1.71 3.04
CA LYS A 90 14.23 2.96 3.80
C LYS A 90 12.78 3.35 4.08
N SER A 91 11.80 2.73 3.41
CA SER A 91 10.38 3.04 3.64
C SER A 91 9.97 2.68 5.08
N ASN A 92 9.10 3.50 5.65
CA ASN A 92 8.55 3.23 6.98
C ASN A 92 7.40 2.23 6.90
N SER A 93 7.70 0.95 7.11
CA SER A 93 6.73 -0.14 7.04
C SER A 93 5.53 0.01 7.99
N LYS A 94 5.70 0.69 9.14
CA LYS A 94 4.58 0.97 10.04
C LYS A 94 3.60 1.99 9.46
N LYS A 95 4.06 2.88 8.60
CA LYS A 95 3.27 3.99 8.07
C LYS A 95 2.77 3.76 6.65
N THR A 96 3.50 2.99 5.86
CA THR A 96 3.16 2.70 4.48
C THR A 96 2.02 1.69 4.40
N LEU A 97 0.93 2.03 3.72
CA LEU A 97 -0.24 1.16 3.56
C LEU A 97 0.09 -0.11 2.78
N ILE A 98 -0.60 -1.21 3.09
CA ILE A 98 -0.38 -2.49 2.40
C ILE A 98 -0.67 -2.38 0.90
N GLY A 99 -1.66 -1.60 0.49
CA GLY A 99 -1.98 -1.35 -0.91
C GLY A 99 -0.80 -0.82 -1.71
N THR A 100 -0.01 0.08 -1.14
CA THR A 100 1.21 0.63 -1.74
C THR A 100 2.26 -0.47 -2.00
N TYR A 101 2.47 -1.37 -1.03
CA TYR A 101 3.40 -2.50 -1.23
C TYR A 101 2.91 -3.50 -2.27
N LEU A 102 1.60 -3.68 -2.41
CA LEU A 102 1.03 -4.55 -3.45
C LEU A 102 1.20 -3.97 -4.86
N GLU A 103 1.05 -2.66 -5.01
CA GLU A 103 1.35 -1.97 -6.28
C GLU A 103 2.82 -2.16 -6.67
N TYR A 104 3.75 -1.98 -5.71
CA TYR A 104 5.18 -2.22 -5.97
C TYR A 104 5.47 -3.68 -6.29
N GLU A 105 4.82 -4.62 -5.62
CA GLU A 105 4.99 -6.04 -5.95
C GLU A 105 4.53 -6.38 -7.37
N LYS A 106 3.42 -5.80 -7.82
CA LYS A 106 2.96 -5.94 -9.20
C LYS A 106 4.01 -5.44 -10.18
N THR A 107 4.57 -4.25 -9.93
CA THR A 107 5.63 -3.69 -10.78
C THR A 107 6.90 -4.52 -10.75
N VAL A 108 7.33 -5.00 -9.58
CA VAL A 108 8.51 -5.90 -9.47
C VAL A 108 8.29 -7.19 -10.25
N LYS A 109 7.05 -7.73 -10.28
CA LYS A 109 6.70 -8.89 -11.11
C LYS A 109 6.81 -8.57 -12.60
N GLU A 110 6.38 -7.39 -13.03
CA GLU A 110 6.52 -6.93 -14.43
C GLU A 110 7.99 -6.78 -14.82
N ILE A 111 8.80 -6.14 -13.97
CA ILE A 111 10.25 -6.01 -14.17
C ILE A 111 10.90 -7.38 -14.33
N ARG A 112 10.59 -8.33 -13.43
CA ARG A 112 11.13 -9.69 -13.51
C ARG A 112 10.70 -10.43 -14.77
N ALA A 113 9.47 -10.25 -15.20
CA ALA A 113 8.96 -10.87 -16.42
C ALA A 113 9.70 -10.36 -17.67
N ARG A 114 10.03 -9.06 -17.70
CA ARG A 114 10.80 -8.44 -18.80
C ARG A 114 12.27 -8.87 -18.80
N LEU A 115 12.85 -9.10 -17.64
CA LEU A 115 14.28 -9.44 -17.43
C LEU A 115 14.51 -10.93 -17.15
N LYS A 116 13.52 -11.80 -17.42
CA LYS A 116 13.57 -13.23 -17.06
C LYS A 116 14.76 -13.99 -17.64
N ASP A 117 15.25 -13.58 -18.83
CA ASP A 117 16.33 -14.25 -19.55
C ASP A 117 17.72 -13.66 -19.21
N LYS A 118 17.78 -12.69 -18.27
CA LYS A 118 19.00 -12.01 -17.83
C LYS A 118 19.49 -12.58 -16.51
N LYS A 119 20.28 -13.67 -16.60
CA LYS A 119 20.79 -14.41 -15.44
C LYS A 119 21.67 -13.55 -14.52
N GLU A 120 22.41 -12.61 -15.07
CA GLU A 120 23.25 -11.65 -14.36
C GLU A 120 22.48 -10.74 -13.41
N LEU A 121 21.19 -10.46 -13.70
CA LEU A 121 20.32 -9.63 -12.89
C LEU A 121 19.44 -10.41 -11.90
N GLU A 122 19.44 -11.73 -11.96
CA GLU A 122 18.56 -12.58 -11.15
C GLU A 122 18.81 -12.39 -9.64
N GLY A 123 20.06 -12.25 -9.22
CA GLY A 123 20.44 -12.00 -7.84
C GLY A 123 19.84 -10.70 -7.30
N SER A 124 20.05 -9.60 -8.00
CA SER A 124 19.54 -8.28 -7.63
C SER A 124 17.99 -8.22 -7.64
N LEU A 125 17.36 -8.89 -8.61
CA LEU A 125 15.89 -8.99 -8.67
C LEU A 125 15.31 -9.85 -7.53
N LYS A 126 16.05 -10.89 -7.10
CA LYS A 126 15.65 -11.67 -5.92
C LYS A 126 15.73 -10.84 -4.65
N GLU A 127 16.83 -10.13 -4.44
CA GLU A 127 16.99 -9.24 -3.29
C GLU A 127 15.90 -8.17 -3.22
N LEU A 128 15.55 -7.54 -4.36
CA LEU A 128 14.46 -6.58 -4.45
C LEU A 128 13.12 -7.18 -4.01
N LYS A 129 12.81 -8.39 -4.48
CA LYS A 129 11.60 -9.12 -4.10
C LYS A 129 11.58 -9.45 -2.60
N ASP A 130 12.72 -9.91 -2.07
CA ASP A 130 12.84 -10.30 -0.66
C ASP A 130 12.71 -9.07 0.27
N SER A 131 13.30 -7.93 -0.11
CA SER A 131 13.12 -6.66 0.58
C SER A 131 11.63 -6.26 0.66
N LEU A 132 10.92 -6.31 -0.46
CA LEU A 132 9.50 -5.99 -0.50
C LEU A 132 8.65 -6.94 0.35
N LYS A 133 8.97 -8.24 0.33
CA LYS A 133 8.33 -9.24 1.18
C LYS A 133 8.53 -8.94 2.66
N ASN A 134 9.76 -8.59 3.05
CA ASN A 134 10.07 -8.25 4.44
C ASN A 134 9.29 -7.02 4.90
N LYS A 135 9.19 -5.97 4.07
CA LYS A 135 8.40 -4.78 4.39
C LYS A 135 6.90 -5.08 4.57
N LYS A 136 6.34 -5.96 3.75
CA LYS A 136 4.95 -6.43 3.91
C LYS A 136 4.75 -7.18 5.22
N GLU A 137 5.67 -8.05 5.60
CA GLU A 137 5.59 -8.77 6.89
C GLU A 137 5.78 -7.83 8.09
N GLU A 138 6.65 -6.82 8.01
CA GLU A 138 6.79 -5.77 9.02
C GLU A 138 5.47 -4.98 9.18
N ARG A 139 4.82 -4.58 8.06
CA ARG A 139 3.51 -3.92 8.08
C ARG A 139 2.46 -4.79 8.75
N LYS A 140 2.38 -6.08 8.38
CA LYS A 140 1.44 -7.04 8.96
C LYS A 140 1.59 -7.13 10.49
N LYS A 141 2.83 -7.26 10.97
CA LYS A 141 3.12 -7.29 12.42
C LYS A 141 2.67 -6.00 13.10
N ALA A 142 3.01 -4.85 12.53
CA ALA A 142 2.60 -3.55 13.06
C ALA A 142 1.06 -3.42 13.16
N LEU A 143 0.33 -3.89 12.14
CA LEU A 143 -1.13 -3.89 12.16
C LEU A 143 -1.72 -4.84 13.22
N GLN A 144 -1.11 -6.02 13.41
CA GLN A 144 -1.55 -6.98 14.44
C GLN A 144 -1.33 -6.44 15.86
N GLU A 145 -0.18 -5.79 16.10
CA GLU A 145 0.10 -5.11 17.37
C GLU A 145 -0.86 -3.95 17.61
N ALA A 146 -1.07 -3.14 16.57
CA ALA A 146 -2.01 -2.03 16.62
C ALA A 146 -3.43 -2.50 16.91
N LYS A 147 -3.90 -3.58 16.27
CA LYS A 147 -5.22 -4.15 16.51
C LYS A 147 -5.45 -4.43 18.00
N LYS A 148 -4.51 -5.13 18.66
CA LYS A 148 -4.59 -5.44 20.10
C LYS A 148 -4.69 -4.15 20.92
N LYS A 149 -3.83 -3.17 20.63
CA LYS A 149 -3.80 -1.89 21.33
C LYS A 149 -5.11 -1.11 21.17
N PHE A 150 -5.69 -1.10 19.98
CA PHE A 150 -6.98 -0.44 19.73
C PHE A 150 -8.17 -1.18 20.33
N GLU A 151 -8.11 -2.51 20.46
CA GLU A 151 -9.09 -3.30 21.21
C GLU A 151 -9.04 -2.96 22.72
N GLU A 152 -7.85 -2.76 23.28
CA GLU A 152 -7.68 -2.27 24.65
C GLU A 152 -8.26 -0.86 24.83
N TYR A 153 -7.98 0.06 23.90
CA TYR A 153 -8.58 1.41 23.91
C TYR A 153 -10.10 1.35 23.84
N LYS A 154 -10.65 0.46 23.00
CA LYS A 154 -12.11 0.24 22.90
C LYS A 154 -12.70 -0.21 24.24
N GLY A 155 -12.03 -1.12 24.94
CA GLY A 155 -12.44 -1.55 26.29
C GLY A 155 -12.42 -0.40 27.30
N GLN A 156 -11.42 0.48 27.24
CA GLN A 156 -11.31 1.63 28.16
C GLN A 156 -12.39 2.70 27.91
N VAL A 157 -12.86 2.86 26.68
CA VAL A 157 -13.87 3.85 26.30
C VAL A 157 -15.28 3.28 26.32
N GLY A 158 -15.45 1.97 26.07
CA GLY A 158 -16.75 1.34 25.80
C GLY A 158 -17.74 1.31 26.95
N SER A 159 -17.29 1.55 28.18
CA SER A 159 -18.15 1.53 29.39
C SER A 159 -18.81 2.88 29.70
N ALA A 160 -18.62 3.89 28.88
CA ALA A 160 -18.93 5.27 29.23
C ALA A 160 -19.67 6.09 28.15
N GLY A 161 -20.55 5.42 27.41
CA GLY A 161 -21.47 6.12 26.50
C GLY A 161 -22.28 7.18 27.26
N GLY A 162 -22.33 8.38 26.70
CA GLY A 162 -23.10 9.49 27.26
C GLY A 162 -22.38 10.34 28.32
N VAL A 163 -21.14 10.02 28.72
CA VAL A 163 -20.39 10.84 29.70
C VAL A 163 -19.76 12.06 29.02
N THR A 164 -20.26 13.23 29.34
CA THR A 164 -19.82 14.52 28.74
C THR A 164 -18.97 15.38 29.66
N GLN A 165 -18.94 15.10 30.96
CA GLN A 165 -18.32 15.95 31.97
C GLN A 165 -17.58 15.12 33.05
N GLY A 166 -16.68 15.79 33.75
CA GLY A 166 -15.94 15.22 34.89
C GLY A 166 -14.70 14.43 34.49
N GLN A 167 -14.11 13.78 35.49
CA GLN A 167 -12.83 13.05 35.35
C GLN A 167 -12.92 11.90 34.36
N GLN A 168 -14.06 11.21 34.30
CA GLN A 168 -14.29 10.11 33.38
C GLN A 168 -14.27 10.57 31.91
N ALA A 169 -14.93 11.67 31.59
CA ALA A 169 -14.86 12.30 30.26
C ALA A 169 -13.43 12.72 29.90
N GLY A 170 -12.70 13.27 30.87
CA GLY A 170 -11.29 13.62 30.71
C GLY A 170 -10.41 12.41 30.36
N ASN A 171 -10.58 11.31 31.08
CA ASN A 171 -9.84 10.06 30.84
C ASN A 171 -10.12 9.49 29.46
N GLN A 172 -11.39 9.46 29.03
CA GLN A 172 -11.77 8.99 27.70
C GLN A 172 -11.22 9.88 26.60
N GLY A 173 -11.21 11.18 26.79
CA GLY A 173 -10.59 12.13 25.87
C GLY A 173 -9.07 11.94 25.75
N GLN A 174 -8.39 11.50 26.81
CA GLN A 174 -6.97 11.15 26.75
C GLN A 174 -6.74 9.88 25.93
N VAL A 175 -7.57 8.82 26.13
CA VAL A 175 -7.52 7.60 25.35
C VAL A 175 -7.78 7.90 23.87
N GLY A 176 -8.78 8.70 23.54
CA GLY A 176 -9.08 9.12 22.17
C GLY A 176 -7.92 9.88 21.51
N ARG A 177 -7.27 10.79 22.25
CA ARG A 177 -6.08 11.50 21.76
C ARG A 177 -4.88 10.58 21.52
N GLN A 178 -4.68 9.60 22.40
CA GLN A 178 -3.61 8.62 22.22
C GLN A 178 -3.91 7.72 21.00
N ALA A 179 -5.14 7.23 20.87
CA ALA A 179 -5.57 6.48 19.69
C ALA A 179 -5.36 7.27 18.39
N PHE A 180 -5.69 8.56 18.38
CA PHE A 180 -5.48 9.40 17.20
C PHE A 180 -3.99 9.55 16.83
N LYS A 181 -3.09 9.70 17.81
CA LYS A 181 -1.64 9.72 17.55
C LYS A 181 -1.16 8.39 16.94
N ASP A 182 -1.59 7.28 17.52
CA ASP A 182 -1.22 5.95 17.01
C ASP A 182 -1.74 5.73 15.58
N ILE A 183 -2.92 6.23 15.24
CA ILE A 183 -3.48 6.23 13.87
C ILE A 183 -2.55 6.96 12.90
N GLN A 184 -2.07 8.14 13.28
CA GLN A 184 -1.14 8.92 12.47
C GLN A 184 0.21 8.21 12.27
N GLU A 185 0.70 7.53 13.32
CA GLU A 185 1.93 6.73 13.25
C GLU A 185 1.78 5.52 12.32
N LEU A 186 0.58 4.96 12.22
CA LEU A 186 0.24 3.87 11.30
C LEU A 186 -0.07 4.34 9.87
N GLY A 187 -0.08 5.65 9.62
CA GLY A 187 -0.46 6.19 8.31
C GLY A 187 -1.92 5.99 7.94
N LEU A 188 -2.77 5.63 8.90
CA LEU A 188 -4.20 5.47 8.70
C LEU A 188 -4.89 6.84 8.66
N SER A 189 -6.01 6.93 7.95
CA SER A 189 -6.83 8.14 7.88
C SER A 189 -8.16 7.88 8.55
N VAL A 190 -8.37 8.52 9.69
CA VAL A 190 -9.67 8.50 10.35
C VAL A 190 -10.40 9.77 10.00
N SER A 191 -11.58 9.63 9.39
CA SER A 191 -12.50 10.74 9.21
C SER A 191 -13.29 10.90 10.49
N TYR A 192 -13.08 12.02 11.16
CA TYR A 192 -13.86 12.43 12.29
C TYR A 192 -15.03 13.27 11.83
N SER A 193 -16.26 12.78 12.06
CA SER A 193 -17.45 13.58 11.84
C SER A 193 -17.88 14.22 13.16
N ALA A 194 -17.81 15.54 13.25
CA ALA A 194 -18.28 16.29 14.41
C ALA A 194 -19.79 16.10 14.70
N SER A 195 -20.53 15.48 13.79
CA SER A 195 -21.93 15.12 13.95
C SER A 195 -22.16 13.78 14.70
N ALA A 196 -21.10 13.03 14.96
CA ALA A 196 -21.18 11.70 15.55
C ALA A 196 -21.16 11.71 17.07
N GLY A 197 -21.86 12.57 17.70
CA GLY A 197 -21.98 12.61 19.16
C GLY A 197 -21.39 13.89 19.76
N THR A 198 -22.04 14.36 20.80
CA THR A 198 -21.68 15.58 21.53
C THR A 198 -20.78 15.31 22.73
N ASN A 199 -20.46 14.01 22.99
CA ASN A 199 -19.67 13.62 24.16
C ASN A 199 -18.31 13.02 23.78
N THR A 200 -17.35 13.19 24.68
CA THR A 200 -15.96 12.78 24.48
C THR A 200 -15.81 11.25 24.34
N GLY A 201 -16.69 10.48 24.98
CA GLY A 201 -16.70 9.03 24.91
C GLY A 201 -17.06 8.53 23.51
N ASP A 202 -18.15 9.06 22.94
CA ASP A 202 -18.60 8.70 21.59
C ASP A 202 -17.58 9.10 20.54
N MET A 203 -16.96 10.29 20.70
CA MET A 203 -15.87 10.75 19.85
C MET A 203 -14.68 9.79 19.85
N SER A 204 -14.22 9.42 21.02
CA SER A 204 -13.09 8.51 21.19
C SER A 204 -13.42 7.11 20.66
N SER A 205 -14.64 6.62 20.93
CA SER A 205 -15.14 5.35 20.41
C SER A 205 -15.23 5.32 18.89
N GLY A 206 -15.69 6.42 18.26
CA GLY A 206 -15.74 6.56 16.81
C GLY A 206 -14.36 6.45 16.17
N VAL A 207 -13.39 7.22 16.66
CA VAL A 207 -11.99 7.20 16.18
C VAL A 207 -11.37 5.81 16.30
N ILE A 208 -11.58 5.13 17.44
CA ILE A 208 -11.05 3.78 17.69
C ILE A 208 -11.72 2.75 16.77
N THR A 209 -13.03 2.84 16.57
CA THR A 209 -13.79 1.92 15.71
C THR A 209 -13.39 2.05 14.25
N ASP A 210 -13.23 3.26 13.76
CA ASP A 210 -12.78 3.51 12.38
C ASP A 210 -11.35 3.02 12.15
N ALA A 211 -10.47 3.19 13.14
CA ALA A 211 -9.12 2.65 13.07
C ALA A 211 -9.12 1.13 13.00
N LEU A 212 -9.87 0.45 13.89
CA LEU A 212 -10.00 -1.01 13.87
C LEU A 212 -10.53 -1.53 12.54
N LYS A 213 -11.51 -0.84 11.96
CA LYS A 213 -12.04 -1.21 10.64
C LYS A 213 -10.97 -1.15 9.55
N GLN A 214 -10.19 -0.06 9.48
CA GLN A 214 -9.11 0.07 8.48
C GLN A 214 -8.00 -0.97 8.70
N ILE A 215 -7.63 -1.24 9.96
CA ILE A 215 -6.66 -2.28 10.31
C ILE A 215 -7.15 -3.66 9.85
N ASP A 216 -8.41 -3.98 10.09
CA ASP A 216 -9.00 -5.26 9.68
C ASP A 216 -9.10 -5.39 8.16
N GLU A 217 -9.41 -4.32 7.45
CA GLU A 217 -9.40 -4.29 5.99
C GLU A 217 -8.00 -4.56 5.42
N GLU A 218 -6.95 -3.90 5.93
CA GLU A 218 -5.58 -4.19 5.50
C GLU A 218 -5.15 -5.64 5.83
N LEU A 219 -5.46 -6.14 7.02
CA LEU A 219 -5.16 -7.52 7.41
C LEU A 219 -5.92 -8.56 6.58
N LYS A 220 -7.14 -8.23 6.14
CA LYS A 220 -7.92 -9.06 5.22
C LYS A 220 -7.23 -9.14 3.85
N ILE A 221 -6.82 -8.02 3.29
CA ILE A 221 -6.08 -7.96 2.02
C ILE A 221 -4.82 -8.84 2.07
N ILE A 222 -4.04 -8.75 3.14
CA ILE A 222 -2.83 -9.56 3.33
C ILE A 222 -3.15 -11.06 3.34
N ARG A 223 -4.24 -11.47 3.99
CA ARG A 223 -4.67 -12.88 4.05
C ARG A 223 -5.11 -13.40 2.70
N GLU A 224 -5.92 -12.63 1.98
CA GLU A 224 -6.43 -13.00 0.66
C GLU A 224 -5.29 -13.15 -0.35
N GLU A 225 -4.29 -12.26 -0.30
CA GLU A 225 -3.08 -12.37 -1.13
C GLU A 225 -2.31 -13.66 -0.83
N ALA A 226 -2.09 -13.99 0.45
CA ALA A 226 -1.40 -15.22 0.83
C ALA A 226 -2.12 -16.47 0.31
N GLN A 227 -3.45 -16.54 0.43
CA GLN A 227 -4.25 -17.66 -0.08
C GLN A 227 -4.20 -17.77 -1.61
N ASN A 228 -4.17 -16.64 -2.32
CA ASN A 228 -4.07 -16.63 -3.79
C ASN A 228 -2.69 -17.11 -4.28
N LEU A 229 -1.64 -16.91 -3.51
CA LEU A 229 -0.30 -17.42 -3.80
C LEU A 229 -0.19 -18.94 -3.57
N GLU A 230 -0.90 -19.49 -2.59
CA GLU A 230 -0.93 -20.92 -2.31
C GLU A 230 -1.70 -21.71 -3.39
N LYS A 231 -2.79 -21.14 -3.91
CA LYS A 231 -3.59 -21.77 -4.99
C LYS A 231 -2.89 -21.82 -6.36
N LYS A 232 -1.81 -21.06 -6.54
CA LYS A 232 -1.05 -20.99 -7.80
C LYS A 232 0.21 -21.86 -7.80
N LYS A 233 0.47 -22.57 -6.72
CA LYS A 233 1.52 -23.58 -6.62
C LYS A 233 0.98 -24.97 -6.91
#